data_d1177d903ff8d1d5977164453a7dfd38
#
_entry.id   d1177d903ff8d1d5977164453a7dfd38
#
_cell.length_a   1.000
_cell.length_b   1.000
_cell.length_c   1.000
_cell.angle_alpha   90.00
_cell.angle_beta   90.00
_cell.angle_gamma   90.00
#
_symmetry.space_group_name_H-M   'P 1'
#
loop_
_entity.id
_entity.type
_entity.pdbx_description
1 polymer ?
#
loop_
_entity_poly.entity_id
_entity_poly.type
_entity_poly.pdbx_seq_one_letter_code
_entity_poly.pdbx_strand_id
1 'polypeptide(L)'
;SSLIGCTNVITHRIMEKMGFKINSLDIKSKTLFNKDGVSLIQEVEVPFPEITLDIAISTNASESDLVEVKKQLAMYCPIAKVIRNSGTIINENWNKID
;
A
#
# COMPACT_ATOMS: atom_id res chain seq x y z
N SER A 1 9.46 -5.05 2.20
CA SER A 1 8.67 -6.08 1.54
C SER A 1 8.37 -5.71 0.09
N SER A 2 7.98 -6.69 -0.70
CA SER A 2 7.63 -6.46 -2.10
C SER A 2 6.43 -5.52 -2.27
N LEU A 3 5.49 -5.54 -1.34
CA LEU A 3 4.35 -4.63 -1.36
C LEU A 3 4.78 -3.18 -1.15
N ILE A 4 5.69 -2.93 -0.20
CA ILE A 4 6.22 -1.58 0.04
C ILE A 4 6.98 -1.10 -1.20
N GLY A 5 7.85 -1.93 -1.76
CA GLY A 5 8.62 -1.59 -2.96
C GLY A 5 7.71 -1.30 -4.16
N CYS A 6 6.71 -2.12 -4.40
CA CYS A 6 5.75 -1.92 -5.48
C CYS A 6 4.95 -0.63 -5.27
N THR A 7 4.44 -0.40 -4.06
CA THR A 7 3.70 0.82 -3.72
C THR A 7 4.55 2.06 -3.95
N ASN A 8 5.82 2.02 -3.53
CA ASN A 8 6.76 3.12 -3.72
C ASN A 8 6.97 3.43 -5.22
N VAL A 9 7.33 2.42 -6.00
CA VAL A 9 7.63 2.60 -7.44
C VAL A 9 6.39 3.07 -8.20
N ILE A 10 5.26 2.45 -7.98
CA ILE A 10 4.03 2.79 -8.72
C ILE A 10 3.54 4.18 -8.33
N THR A 11 3.62 4.55 -7.05
CA THR A 11 3.26 5.91 -6.60
C THR A 11 4.11 6.96 -7.30
N HIS A 12 5.44 6.75 -7.37
CA HIS A 12 6.33 7.68 -8.08
C HIS A 12 5.95 7.80 -9.56
N ARG A 13 5.66 6.69 -10.22
CA ARG A 13 5.28 6.70 -11.64
C ARG A 13 3.97 7.43 -11.89
N ILE A 14 2.96 7.21 -11.04
CA ILE A 14 1.67 7.89 -11.15
C ILE A 14 1.84 9.38 -10.96
N MET A 15 2.56 9.79 -9.91
CA MET A 15 2.80 11.21 -9.60
C MET A 15 3.56 11.91 -10.72
N GLU A 16 4.59 11.26 -11.26
CA GLU A 16 5.37 11.79 -12.38
C GLU A 16 4.48 12.00 -13.61
N LYS A 17 3.65 11.01 -13.92
CA LYS A 17 2.73 11.09 -15.06
C LYS A 17 1.71 12.23 -14.90
N MET A 18 1.27 12.48 -13.67
CA MET A 18 0.33 13.57 -13.36
C MET A 18 1.01 14.93 -13.26
N GLY A 19 2.34 14.98 -13.32
CA GLY A 19 3.09 16.24 -13.29
C GLY A 19 3.41 16.75 -11.89
N PHE A 20 3.32 15.91 -10.87
CA PHE A 20 3.64 16.28 -9.50
C PHE A 20 5.04 15.84 -9.09
N LYS A 21 5.60 16.53 -8.09
CA LYS A 21 6.89 16.18 -7.50
C LYS A 21 6.69 15.53 -6.14
N ILE A 22 7.52 14.55 -5.84
CA ILE A 22 7.62 13.95 -4.51
C ILE A 22 8.95 14.35 -3.91
N ASN A 23 8.91 15.05 -2.77
CA ASN A 23 10.11 15.40 -2.01
C ASN A 23 10.56 14.24 -1.14
N SER A 24 9.62 13.55 -0.53
CA SER A 24 9.88 12.34 0.24
C SER A 24 8.66 11.44 0.24
N LEU A 25 8.90 10.15 0.34
CA LEU A 25 7.85 9.13 0.43
C LEU A 25 8.36 8.04 1.37
N ASP A 26 7.70 7.90 2.52
CA ASP A 26 8.04 6.90 3.53
C ASP A 26 6.84 5.97 3.72
N ILE A 27 7.08 4.68 3.61
CA ILE A 27 6.04 3.66 3.70
C ILE A 27 6.42 2.65 4.76
N LYS A 28 5.55 2.47 5.75
CA LYS A 28 5.70 1.45 6.79
C LYS A 28 4.54 0.48 6.71
N SER A 29 4.80 -0.78 6.99
CA SER A 29 3.75 -1.78 6.97
C SER A 29 3.62 -2.46 8.32
N LYS A 30 2.37 -2.79 8.67
CA LYS A 30 2.02 -3.64 9.80
C LYS A 30 1.18 -4.79 9.26
N THR A 31 1.55 -6.00 9.60
CA THR A 31 0.85 -7.19 9.13
C THR A 31 0.22 -7.91 10.31
N LEU A 32 -1.07 -8.20 10.19
CA LEU A 32 -1.78 -9.04 11.13
C LEU A 32 -1.68 -10.49 10.65
N PHE A 33 -1.15 -11.36 11.51
CA PHE A 33 -0.98 -12.78 11.18
C PHE A 33 -2.10 -13.61 11.81
N ASN A 34 -2.49 -14.68 11.13
CA ASN A 34 -3.27 -15.73 11.75
C ASN A 34 -2.29 -16.68 12.47
N LYS A 35 -2.32 -16.64 13.80
CA LYS A 35 -1.36 -17.40 14.64
C LYS A 35 -1.46 -18.90 14.42
N ASP A 36 -2.66 -19.42 14.20
CA ASP A 36 -2.85 -20.85 14.00
C ASP A 36 -2.14 -21.36 12.75
N GLY A 37 -2.24 -20.60 11.65
CA GLY A 37 -1.54 -20.96 10.42
C GLY A 37 -0.03 -20.85 10.55
N VAL A 38 0.47 -19.81 11.21
CA VAL A 38 1.89 -19.57 11.40
C VAL A 38 2.51 -20.63 12.35
N SER A 39 1.76 -21.04 13.36
CA SER A 39 2.22 -22.03 14.36
C SER A 39 2.03 -23.47 13.90
N LEU A 40 1.51 -23.72 12.71
CA LEU A 40 1.23 -25.04 12.17
C LEU A 40 0.23 -25.87 12.99
N ILE A 41 -0.62 -25.19 13.79
CA ILE A 41 -1.65 -25.85 14.59
C ILE A 41 -2.77 -26.34 13.69
N GLN A 42 -3.14 -25.53 12.71
CA GLN A 42 -4.15 -25.84 11.71
C GLN A 42 -3.90 -25.07 10.44
N GLU A 43 -4.39 -25.57 9.32
CA GLU A 43 -4.38 -24.84 8.08
C GLU A 43 -5.41 -23.72 8.13
N VAL A 44 -5.04 -22.54 7.67
CA VAL A 44 -5.95 -21.40 7.56
C VAL A 44 -5.98 -20.90 6.12
N GLU A 45 -7.14 -20.45 5.66
CA GLU A 45 -7.35 -20.01 4.29
C GLU A 45 -6.61 -18.69 4.00
N VAL A 46 -6.63 -17.76 4.96
CA VAL A 46 -5.98 -16.45 4.82
C VAL A 46 -5.04 -16.23 6.00
N PRO A 47 -3.76 -16.67 5.90
CA PRO A 47 -2.81 -16.54 7.02
C PRO A 47 -2.42 -15.10 7.34
N PHE A 48 -2.59 -14.16 6.37
CA PHE A 48 -2.35 -12.73 6.55
C PHE A 48 -3.65 -11.98 6.27
N PRO A 49 -4.62 -11.95 7.23
CA PRO A 49 -5.94 -11.39 6.96
C PRO A 49 -5.92 -9.88 6.72
N GLU A 50 -4.92 -9.17 7.26
CA GLU A 50 -4.90 -7.72 7.15
C GLU A 50 -3.48 -7.17 7.11
N ILE A 51 -3.24 -6.23 6.22
CA ILE A 51 -1.99 -5.47 6.11
C ILE A 51 -2.35 -4.00 6.15
N THR A 52 -1.67 -3.22 7.00
CA THR A 52 -1.85 -1.78 7.06
C THR A 52 -0.58 -1.09 6.57
N LEU A 53 -0.73 -0.19 5.62
CA LEU A 53 0.36 0.64 5.10
C LEU A 53 0.19 2.06 5.64
N ASP A 54 1.20 2.55 6.35
CA ASP A 54 1.28 3.94 6.79
C ASP A 54 2.21 4.68 5.83
N ILE A 55 1.66 5.63 5.09
CA ILE A 55 2.34 6.32 4.01
C ILE A 55 2.44 7.81 4.36
N ALA A 56 3.67 8.29 4.52
CA ALA A 56 3.96 9.70 4.74
C ALA A 56 4.56 10.27 3.45
N ILE A 57 3.94 11.32 2.92
CA ILE A 57 4.34 11.90 1.64
C ILE A 57 4.52 13.40 1.75
N SER A 58 5.64 13.91 1.22
CA SER A 58 5.90 15.32 1.02
C SER A 58 5.85 15.60 -0.48
N THR A 59 4.88 16.40 -0.91
CA THR A 59 4.63 16.63 -2.33
C THR A 59 3.91 17.96 -2.55
N ASN A 60 4.00 18.48 -3.78
CA ASN A 60 3.24 19.66 -4.19
C ASN A 60 1.80 19.35 -4.62
N ALA A 61 1.40 18.09 -4.66
CA ALA A 61 0.04 17.69 -4.96
C ALA A 61 -0.91 18.05 -3.79
N SER A 62 -2.16 18.39 -4.10
CA SER A 62 -3.18 18.65 -3.10
C SER A 62 -3.76 17.35 -2.54
N GLU A 63 -4.56 17.45 -1.47
CA GLU A 63 -5.26 16.30 -0.91
C GLU A 63 -6.20 15.65 -1.94
N SER A 64 -6.89 16.47 -2.76
CA SER A 64 -7.77 15.94 -3.80
C SER A 64 -6.98 15.26 -4.92
N ASP A 65 -5.79 15.76 -5.25
CA ASP A 65 -4.90 15.08 -6.21
C ASP A 65 -4.46 13.72 -5.68
N LEU A 66 -4.18 13.63 -4.38
CA LEU A 66 -3.80 12.38 -3.76
C LEU A 66 -4.92 11.35 -3.75
N VAL A 67 -6.18 11.77 -3.73
CA VAL A 67 -7.32 10.85 -3.88
C VAL A 67 -7.24 10.11 -5.21
N GLU A 68 -6.93 10.83 -6.29
CA GLU A 68 -6.75 10.20 -7.61
C GLU A 68 -5.52 9.29 -7.65
N VAL A 69 -4.43 9.69 -7.01
CA VAL A 69 -3.23 8.85 -6.89
C VAL A 69 -3.55 7.53 -6.20
N LYS A 70 -4.29 7.57 -5.09
CA LYS A 70 -4.71 6.37 -4.36
C LYS A 70 -5.55 5.45 -5.24
N LYS A 71 -6.47 6.02 -6.00
CA LYS A 71 -7.33 5.27 -6.90
C LYS A 71 -6.53 4.57 -7.98
N GLN A 72 -5.60 5.26 -8.62
CA GLN A 72 -4.75 4.68 -9.65
C GLN A 72 -3.79 3.63 -9.07
N LEU A 73 -3.27 3.85 -7.87
CA LEU A 73 -2.43 2.88 -7.19
C LEU A 73 -3.17 1.55 -6.98
N ALA A 74 -4.42 1.61 -6.54
CA ALA A 74 -5.23 0.41 -6.37
C ALA A 74 -5.47 -0.33 -7.68
N MET A 75 -5.55 0.40 -8.79
CA MET A 75 -5.77 -0.19 -10.12
C MET A 75 -4.52 -0.84 -10.71
N TYR A 76 -3.35 -0.28 -10.45
CA TYR A 76 -2.14 -0.62 -11.21
C TYR A 76 -1.05 -1.31 -10.41
N CYS A 77 -1.13 -1.37 -9.08
CA CYS A 77 -0.13 -2.09 -8.29
C CYS A 77 -0.38 -3.61 -8.38
N PRO A 78 0.44 -4.37 -9.12
CA PRO A 78 0.16 -5.79 -9.34
C PRO A 78 0.30 -6.63 -8.06
N ILE A 79 1.22 -6.27 -7.19
CA ILE A 79 1.42 -6.99 -5.92
C ILE A 79 0.21 -6.81 -5.00
N ALA A 80 -0.32 -5.58 -4.90
CA ALA A 80 -1.51 -5.33 -4.10
C ALA A 80 -2.72 -6.09 -4.63
N LYS A 81 -2.86 -6.19 -5.95
CA LYS A 81 -3.94 -6.96 -6.58
C LYS A 81 -3.87 -8.44 -6.21
N VAL A 82 -2.69 -9.03 -6.31
CA VAL A 82 -2.49 -10.44 -5.95
C VAL A 82 -2.83 -10.67 -4.48
N ILE A 83 -2.36 -9.80 -3.60
CA ILE A 83 -2.61 -9.91 -2.16
C ILE A 83 -4.10 -9.79 -1.85
N ARG A 84 -4.79 -8.80 -2.43
CA ARG A 84 -6.24 -8.64 -2.24
C ARG A 84 -7.03 -9.82 -2.77
N ASN A 85 -6.62 -10.36 -3.91
CA ASN A 85 -7.30 -11.52 -4.52
C ASN A 85 -7.16 -12.79 -3.67
N SER A 86 -6.16 -12.85 -2.80
CA SER A 86 -6.01 -13.98 -1.85
C SER A 86 -6.86 -13.84 -0.59
N GLY A 87 -7.64 -12.77 -0.48
CA GLY A 87 -8.54 -12.52 0.65
C GLY A 87 -7.98 -11.56 1.70
N THR A 88 -6.76 -11.08 1.54
CA THR A 88 -6.14 -10.13 2.47
C THR A 88 -6.70 -8.73 2.28
N ILE A 89 -7.05 -8.07 3.39
CA ILE A 89 -7.47 -6.67 3.39
C ILE A 89 -6.22 -5.79 3.49
N ILE A 90 -6.09 -4.82 2.60
CA ILE A 90 -5.03 -3.82 2.64
C ILE A 90 -5.62 -2.48 3.04
N ASN A 91 -5.18 -1.95 4.18
CA ASN A 91 -5.55 -0.62 4.64
C ASN A 91 -4.40 0.35 4.33
N GLU A 92 -4.72 1.53 3.83
CA GLU A 92 -3.73 2.56 3.54
C GLU A 92 -4.06 3.82 4.32
N ASN A 93 -3.12 4.28 5.11
CA ASN A 93 -3.21 5.55 5.84
C ASN A 93 -2.24 6.53 5.21
N TRP A 94 -2.76 7.48 4.46
CA TRP A 94 -1.96 8.49 3.78
C TRP A 94 -1.89 9.76 4.62
N ASN A 95 -0.68 10.24 4.82
CA ASN A 95 -0.42 11.47 5.58
C ASN A 95 0.47 12.40 4.75
N LYS A 96 -0.08 13.55 4.37
CA LYS A 96 0.68 14.60 3.69
C LYS A 96 1.37 15.43 4.75
N ILE A 97 2.71 15.47 4.73
CA ILE A 97 3.52 16.03 5.80
C ILE A 97 4.07 17.44 5.52
N ASP A 98 3.70 18.09 4.41
CA ASP A 98 4.13 19.47 4.12
C ASP A 98 2.99 20.40 3.76
#